data_8e4a30de964514f13d80671f728929ef
#
_entry.id   8e4a30de964514f13d80671f728929ef
#
_cell.length_a   1.000
_cell.length_b   1.000
_cell.length_c   1.000
_cell.angle_alpha   90.00
_cell.angle_beta   90.00
_cell.angle_gamma   90.00
#
_symmetry.space_group_name_H-M   'P 1'
#
loop_
_entity.id
_entity.type
_entity.pdbx_description
1 polymer ?
#
loop_
_entity_poly.entity_id
_entity_poly.type
_entity_poly.pdbx_seq_one_letter_code
_entity_poly.pdbx_strand_id
1 'polypeptide(L)'
;MKVLLSFIWVLVLSGCGDECENAVNYYKNQRVNLILKKIPIQGRSFTLYGVSPVTGRDEKYYDSGGSWGIYYKKYLEKGDTIVKREGELKIWIHKKDTVLVIPFKCHGITYE
;
A
#
# COMPACT_ATOMS: atom_id res chain seq x y z
N MET A 1 -38.96 -9.78 22.23
CA MET A 1 -38.98 -8.97 21.01
C MET A 1 -37.98 -7.82 21.02
N LYS A 2 -37.86 -7.05 22.08
CA LYS A 2 -36.88 -5.94 22.16
C LYS A 2 -35.44 -6.43 22.09
N VAL A 3 -35.14 -7.62 22.57
CA VAL A 3 -33.82 -8.21 22.59
C VAL A 3 -33.35 -8.58 21.16
N LEU A 4 -34.25 -9.03 20.31
CA LEU A 4 -33.98 -9.39 18.91
C LEU A 4 -33.61 -8.17 18.06
N LEU A 5 -34.28 -7.06 18.25
CA LEU A 5 -33.98 -5.79 17.57
C LEU A 5 -32.60 -5.25 17.95
N SER A 6 -32.27 -5.36 19.24
CA SER A 6 -30.94 -4.97 19.74
C SER A 6 -29.81 -5.80 19.14
N PHE A 7 -30.06 -7.09 18.92
CA PHE A 7 -29.11 -8.02 18.33
C PHE A 7 -28.83 -7.69 16.85
N ILE A 8 -29.85 -7.32 16.09
CA ILE A 8 -29.73 -6.93 14.69
C ILE A 8 -28.89 -5.64 14.55
N TRP A 9 -29.03 -4.70 15.45
CA TRP A 9 -28.23 -3.48 15.49
C TRP A 9 -26.75 -3.75 15.68
N VAL A 10 -26.40 -4.67 16.57
CA VAL A 10 -25.00 -5.04 16.83
C VAL A 10 -24.36 -5.66 15.58
N LEU A 11 -25.11 -6.46 14.83
CA LEU A 11 -24.62 -7.07 13.59
C LEU A 11 -24.34 -6.03 12.50
N VAL A 12 -25.16 -5.00 12.39
CA VAL A 12 -24.97 -3.92 11.42
C VAL A 12 -23.74 -3.08 11.77
N LEU A 13 -23.49 -2.83 13.05
CA LEU A 13 -22.32 -2.07 13.50
C LEU A 13 -21.01 -2.82 13.29
N SER A 14 -20.99 -4.14 13.41
CA SER A 14 -19.78 -4.94 13.22
C SER A 14 -19.34 -5.04 11.76
N GLY A 15 -20.21 -4.73 10.79
CA GLY A 15 -19.88 -4.74 9.36
C GLY A 15 -19.17 -3.48 8.87
N CYS A 16 -19.14 -2.40 9.64
CA CYS A 16 -18.66 -1.08 9.18
C CYS A 16 -17.13 -0.91 9.23
N GLY A 17 -16.37 -1.84 9.81
CA GLY A 17 -14.91 -1.72 9.98
C GLY A 17 -14.08 -2.58 9.04
N ASP A 18 -14.70 -3.40 8.20
CA ASP A 18 -13.99 -4.46 7.46
C ASP A 18 -13.14 -3.95 6.31
N GLU A 19 -13.44 -2.77 5.76
CA GLU A 19 -12.75 -2.24 4.58
C GLU A 19 -11.27 -1.92 4.86
N CYS A 20 -10.99 -1.22 5.94
CA CYS A 20 -9.61 -0.90 6.31
C CYS A 20 -8.84 -2.14 6.76
N GLU A 21 -9.50 -3.04 7.48
CA GLU A 21 -8.90 -4.29 7.91
C GLU A 21 -8.49 -5.16 6.72
N ASN A 22 -9.35 -5.26 5.70
CA ASN A 22 -9.03 -5.99 4.47
C ASN A 22 -7.86 -5.37 3.74
N ALA A 23 -7.81 -4.04 3.66
CA ALA A 23 -6.70 -3.32 3.04
C ALA A 23 -5.39 -3.55 3.79
N VAL A 24 -5.41 -3.50 5.12
CA VAL A 24 -4.25 -3.79 5.97
C VAL A 24 -3.73 -5.19 5.68
N ASN A 25 -4.61 -6.20 5.66
CA ASN A 25 -4.22 -7.57 5.39
C ASN A 25 -3.65 -7.74 3.99
N TYR A 26 -4.21 -7.05 3.02
CA TYR A 26 -3.72 -7.08 1.64
C TYR A 26 -2.30 -6.53 1.53
N TYR A 27 -2.05 -5.35 2.09
CA TYR A 27 -0.74 -4.71 1.97
C TYR A 27 0.32 -5.31 2.89
N LYS A 28 -0.08 -5.80 4.06
CA LYS A 28 0.84 -6.33 5.04
C LYS A 28 1.71 -7.46 4.51
N ASN A 29 1.15 -8.32 3.68
CA ASN A 29 1.82 -9.51 3.15
C ASN A 29 2.61 -9.25 1.88
N GLN A 30 2.58 -8.03 1.35
CA GLN A 30 3.26 -7.71 0.10
C GLN A 30 4.72 -7.34 0.31
N ARG A 31 5.52 -7.60 -0.72
CA ARG A 31 6.95 -7.30 -0.74
C ARG A 31 7.27 -6.55 -2.03
N VAL A 32 8.07 -5.51 -1.90
CA VAL A 32 8.57 -4.75 -3.04
C VAL A 32 10.03 -4.44 -2.80
N ASN A 33 10.86 -4.68 -3.80
CA ASN A 33 12.26 -4.27 -3.77
C ASN A 33 12.69 -4.05 -5.22
N LEU A 34 12.59 -2.81 -5.68
CA LEU A 34 12.92 -2.49 -7.07
C LEU A 34 13.52 -1.11 -7.21
N ILE A 35 14.39 -0.95 -8.21
CA ILE A 35 14.89 0.34 -8.65
C ILE A 35 13.98 0.82 -9.76
N LEU A 36 13.34 1.97 -9.55
CA LEU A 36 12.29 2.46 -10.42
C LEU A 36 12.84 2.90 -11.78
N LYS A 37 12.29 2.35 -12.86
CA LYS A 37 12.64 2.70 -14.24
C LYS A 37 11.66 3.68 -14.87
N LYS A 38 10.39 3.57 -14.51
CA LYS A 38 9.33 4.40 -15.09
C LYS A 38 8.43 4.92 -13.98
N ILE A 39 8.03 6.19 -14.11
CA ILE A 39 7.04 6.77 -13.21
C ILE A 39 5.68 6.19 -13.56
N PRO A 40 4.88 5.74 -12.56
CA PRO A 40 3.56 5.19 -12.83
C PRO A 40 2.66 6.18 -13.55
N ILE A 41 1.95 5.68 -14.56
CA ILE A 41 0.97 6.48 -15.32
C ILE A 41 -0.31 6.54 -14.49
N GLN A 42 -1.01 7.67 -14.59
CA GLN A 42 -2.30 7.81 -13.91
C GLN A 42 -3.33 6.82 -14.48
N GLY A 43 -4.07 6.16 -13.59
CA GLY A 43 -5.07 5.19 -13.96
C GLY A 43 -5.69 4.57 -12.71
N ARG A 44 -6.60 3.64 -12.92
CA ARG A 44 -7.27 2.92 -11.82
C ARG A 44 -6.36 1.95 -11.10
N SER A 45 -5.32 1.50 -11.77
CA SER A 45 -4.33 0.61 -11.19
C SER A 45 -3.00 1.32 -11.07
N PHE A 46 -2.23 0.91 -10.08
CA PHE A 46 -0.92 1.47 -9.81
C PHE A 46 0.13 0.39 -10.02
N THR A 47 1.05 0.62 -10.93
CA THR A 47 2.11 -0.35 -11.25
C THR A 47 3.48 0.32 -11.22
N LEU A 48 4.40 -0.29 -10.49
CA LEU A 48 5.81 0.10 -10.47
C LEU A 48 6.59 -0.84 -11.39
N TYR A 49 7.37 -0.27 -12.29
CA TYR A 49 8.25 -1.01 -13.18
C TYR A 49 9.70 -0.65 -12.87
N GLY A 50 10.52 -1.64 -12.70
CA GLY A 50 11.93 -1.41 -12.43
C GLY A 50 12.76 -2.67 -12.54
N VAL A 51 13.90 -2.68 -11.86
CA VAL A 51 14.78 -3.83 -11.78
C VAL A 51 15.04 -4.17 -10.33
N SER A 52 15.25 -5.45 -10.06
CA SER A 52 15.66 -5.89 -8.73
C SER A 52 17.10 -5.41 -8.45
N PRO A 53 17.35 -4.75 -7.31
CA PRO A 53 18.72 -4.39 -6.94
C PRO A 53 19.59 -5.59 -6.60
N VAL A 54 18.97 -6.76 -6.35
CA VAL A 54 19.67 -8.00 -6.01
C VAL A 54 20.03 -8.80 -7.24
N THR A 55 19.08 -9.00 -8.17
CA THR A 55 19.27 -9.88 -9.34
C THR A 55 19.54 -9.12 -10.63
N GLY A 56 19.21 -7.83 -10.70
CA GLY A 56 19.27 -7.05 -11.93
C GLY A 56 18.17 -7.35 -12.93
N ARG A 57 17.26 -8.28 -12.60
CA ARG A 57 16.15 -8.66 -13.47
C ARG A 57 15.01 -7.67 -13.37
N ASP A 58 14.19 -7.62 -14.40
CA ASP A 58 13.00 -6.79 -14.41
C ASP A 58 12.05 -7.21 -13.29
N GLU A 59 11.55 -6.22 -12.57
CA GLU A 59 10.61 -6.39 -11.49
C GLU A 59 9.39 -5.51 -11.72
N LYS A 60 8.25 -5.99 -11.28
CA LYS A 60 6.99 -5.29 -11.42
C LYS A 60 6.19 -5.46 -10.14
N TYR A 61 5.68 -4.35 -9.62
CA TYR A 61 4.75 -4.38 -8.50
C TYR A 61 3.42 -3.80 -8.93
N TYR A 62 2.37 -4.59 -8.82
CA TYR A 62 1.02 -4.19 -9.19
C TYR A 62 0.15 -4.07 -7.95
N ASP A 63 -0.44 -2.90 -7.75
CA ASP A 63 -1.40 -2.64 -6.70
C ASP A 63 -2.78 -2.48 -7.34
N SER A 64 -3.61 -3.51 -7.25
CA SER A 64 -4.92 -3.52 -7.88
C SER A 64 -5.86 -2.46 -7.32
N GLY A 65 -5.72 -2.13 -6.03
CA GLY A 65 -6.52 -1.09 -5.39
C GLY A 65 -6.03 0.31 -5.70
N GLY A 66 -4.72 0.48 -5.88
CA GLY A 66 -4.09 1.75 -6.18
C GLY A 66 -4.18 2.79 -5.07
N SER A 67 -4.86 2.49 -3.97
CA SER A 67 -5.19 3.48 -2.94
C SER A 67 -3.96 4.02 -2.22
N TRP A 68 -3.01 3.16 -1.90
CA TRP A 68 -1.78 3.60 -1.24
C TRP A 68 -0.85 4.31 -2.21
N GLY A 69 -0.74 3.79 -3.43
CA GLY A 69 0.12 4.36 -4.46
C GLY A 69 -0.17 5.81 -4.77
N ILE A 70 -1.43 6.21 -4.70
CA ILE A 70 -1.86 7.59 -4.93
C ILE A 70 -1.15 8.55 -3.97
N TYR A 71 -0.97 8.13 -2.71
CA TYR A 71 -0.33 8.98 -1.70
C TYR A 71 1.17 9.16 -1.91
N TYR A 72 1.89 8.11 -2.33
CA TYR A 72 3.35 8.23 -2.43
C TYR A 72 3.85 8.45 -3.85
N LYS A 73 2.98 8.36 -4.86
CA LYS A 73 3.36 8.55 -6.27
C LYS A 73 4.10 9.86 -6.51
N LYS A 74 3.65 10.94 -5.89
CA LYS A 74 4.24 12.28 -6.06
C LYS A 74 5.69 12.39 -5.60
N TYR A 75 6.13 11.46 -4.78
CA TYR A 75 7.51 11.45 -4.27
C TYR A 75 8.45 10.61 -5.11
N LEU A 76 7.94 9.87 -6.09
CA LEU A 76 8.72 8.92 -6.88
C LEU A 76 9.48 9.61 -7.99
N GLU A 77 10.74 9.22 -8.16
CA GLU A 77 11.60 9.64 -9.27
C GLU A 77 12.30 8.42 -9.86
N LYS A 78 12.64 8.49 -11.14
CA LYS A 78 13.44 7.44 -11.78
C LYS A 78 14.76 7.26 -11.03
N GLY A 79 15.12 6.01 -10.79
CA GLY A 79 16.32 5.67 -10.06
C GLY A 79 16.11 5.47 -8.58
N ASP A 80 14.96 5.84 -8.05
CA ASP A 80 14.64 5.57 -6.65
C ASP A 80 14.53 4.08 -6.40
N THR A 81 14.98 3.63 -5.22
CA THR A 81 14.77 2.25 -4.80
C THR A 81 13.55 2.21 -3.88
N ILE A 82 12.56 1.44 -4.29
CA ILE A 82 11.30 1.30 -3.56
C ILE A 82 11.34 -0.01 -2.79
N VAL A 83 11.16 0.08 -1.47
CA VAL A 83 11.19 -1.10 -0.61
C VAL A 83 9.93 -1.15 0.23
N LYS A 84 9.28 -2.30 0.21
CA LYS A 84 8.23 -2.64 1.16
C LYS A 84 8.55 -4.03 1.70
N ARG A 85 8.66 -4.13 3.00
CA ARG A 85 8.97 -5.41 3.67
C ARG A 85 7.69 -6.11 4.07
N GLU A 86 7.71 -7.43 3.97
CA GLU A 86 6.60 -8.25 4.45
C GLU A 86 6.40 -8.03 5.96
N GLY A 87 5.15 -7.84 6.34
CA GLY A 87 4.79 -7.59 7.73
C GLY A 87 4.79 -6.11 8.12
N GLU A 88 5.33 -5.22 7.30
CA GLU A 88 5.33 -3.79 7.55
C GLU A 88 4.28 -3.07 6.70
N LEU A 89 3.70 -2.01 7.25
CA LEU A 89 2.77 -1.14 6.53
C LEU A 89 3.43 0.19 6.22
N LYS A 90 4.61 0.13 5.62
CA LYS A 90 5.43 1.28 5.25
C LYS A 90 6.06 1.05 3.89
N ILE A 91 6.12 2.09 3.08
CA ILE A 91 6.91 2.12 1.85
C ILE A 91 8.15 2.96 2.12
N TRP A 92 9.32 2.41 1.82
CA TRP A 92 10.60 3.09 1.95
C TRP A 92 11.04 3.51 0.56
N ILE A 93 11.26 4.81 0.35
CA ILE A 93 11.73 5.35 -0.92
C ILE A 93 13.15 5.84 -0.70
N HIS A 94 14.12 5.08 -1.18
CA HIS A 94 15.54 5.42 -1.07
C HIS A 94 15.94 6.29 -2.25
N LYS A 95 16.23 7.55 -1.96
CA LYS A 95 16.74 8.52 -2.92
C LYS A 95 18.24 8.67 -2.74
N LYS A 96 18.87 9.42 -3.64
CA LYS A 96 20.31 9.65 -3.60
C LYS A 96 20.80 10.20 -2.25
N ASP A 97 20.09 11.18 -1.71
CA ASP A 97 20.52 11.91 -0.51
C ASP A 97 19.59 11.75 0.69
N THR A 98 18.51 10.99 0.56
CA THR A 98 17.53 10.87 1.63
C THR A 98 16.70 9.60 1.49
N VAL A 99 16.01 9.26 2.56
CA VAL A 99 15.04 8.13 2.59
C VAL A 99 13.72 8.69 3.07
N LEU A 100 12.68 8.46 2.28
CA LEU A 100 11.31 8.81 2.66
C LEU A 100 10.60 7.55 3.14
N VAL A 101 9.82 7.68 4.22
CA VAL A 101 9.02 6.59 4.77
C VAL A 101 7.56 7.00 4.69
N ILE A 102 6.78 6.24 3.93
CA ILE A 102 5.37 6.56 3.70
C ILE A 102 4.52 5.49 4.40
N PRO A 103 3.83 5.85 5.48
CA PRO A 103 2.97 4.89 6.18
C PRO A 103 1.68 4.63 5.40
N PHE A 104 1.05 3.49 5.67
CA PHE A 104 -0.25 3.19 5.12
C PHE A 104 -1.34 3.91 5.92
N LYS A 105 -2.23 4.59 5.22
CA LYS A 105 -3.39 5.25 5.82
C LYS A 105 -4.68 4.75 5.18
N CYS A 106 -5.68 4.57 6.01
CA CYS A 106 -7.03 4.22 5.56
C CYS A 106 -8.01 5.11 6.33
N HIS A 107 -8.82 5.85 5.59
CA HIS A 107 -9.78 6.82 6.17
C HIS A 107 -9.12 7.79 7.15
N GLY A 108 -7.92 8.27 6.81
CA GLY A 108 -7.18 9.22 7.62
C GLY A 108 -6.47 8.64 8.83
N ILE A 109 -6.57 7.34 9.06
CA ILE A 109 -5.94 6.64 10.17
C ILE A 109 -4.67 5.95 9.69
N THR A 110 -3.56 6.18 10.39
CA THR A 110 -2.28 5.53 10.08
C THR A 110 -2.24 4.15 10.74
N TYR A 111 -1.90 3.15 9.94
CA TYR A 111 -1.72 1.77 10.40
C TYR A 111 -0.23 1.42 10.34
N GLU A 112 0.23 0.74 11.38
CA GLU A 112 1.64 0.31 11.48
C GLU A 112 1.77 -1.20 11.62
#